data_776f16444f28d09bde3042e50f593c8b
#
_entry.id   776f16444f28d09bde3042e50f593c8b
#
_cell.length_a   1.000
_cell.length_b   1.000
_cell.length_c   1.000
_cell.angle_alpha   90.00
_cell.angle_beta   90.00
_cell.angle_gamma   90.00
#
_symmetry.space_group_name_H-M   'P 1'
#
loop_
_entity.id
_entity.type
_entity.pdbx_description
1 polymer ?
#
loop_
_entity_poly.entity_id
_entity_poly.type
_entity_poly.pdbx_seq_one_letter_code
_entity_poly.pdbx_strand_id
1 'polypeptide(L)'
;MNDDGTMAKGQSLINFASKHNLKIGKIEDLIAFRLKREKLVKLKKNSEINLKNIKYKIKIYENLLDGSEHFVLLKGQIKKKVVPRVRVISSNVIKNYLINQKLSNSFNKTLNYFKKFNNCVLVFINDTNLKSVSETLKDYKDKLLRNKTKDNLIRNYGIGAQIIKDLKIKKMILITSSPKKVIGLDGYNIKIVKQEILK
;
A
#
# COMPACT_ATOMS: atom_id res chain seq x y z
N MET A 1 -12.66 30.06 -6.22
CA MET A 1 -14.10 30.17 -6.01
C MET A 1 -14.62 31.05 -7.12
N ASN A 2 -15.73 30.71 -7.71
CA ASN A 2 -16.39 31.56 -8.71
C ASN A 2 -17.05 32.76 -8.03
N ASP A 3 -17.43 33.80 -8.80
CA ASP A 3 -18.06 35.02 -8.27
C ASP A 3 -19.42 34.75 -7.60
N ASP A 4 -20.09 33.66 -7.99
CA ASP A 4 -21.33 33.14 -7.39
C ASP A 4 -21.15 32.33 -6.10
N GLY A 5 -19.92 32.23 -5.57
CA GLY A 5 -19.59 31.46 -4.38
C GLY A 5 -19.41 29.94 -4.60
N THR A 6 -19.60 29.44 -5.79
CA THR A 6 -19.40 28.01 -6.10
C THR A 6 -17.92 27.67 -6.26
N MET A 7 -17.59 26.40 -6.11
CA MET A 7 -16.21 25.91 -6.33
C MET A 7 -15.89 25.86 -7.82
N ALA A 8 -14.86 26.61 -8.24
CA ALA A 8 -14.31 26.52 -9.58
C ALA A 8 -13.76 25.12 -9.86
N LYS A 9 -14.19 24.50 -10.97
CA LYS A 9 -13.80 23.14 -11.38
C LYS A 9 -13.50 23.09 -12.87
N GLY A 10 -12.62 22.18 -13.27
CA GLY A 10 -12.32 21.94 -14.68
C GLY A 10 -11.85 23.21 -15.41
N GLN A 11 -12.51 23.58 -16.51
CA GLN A 11 -12.10 24.70 -17.35
C GLN A 11 -12.17 26.05 -16.66
N SER A 12 -13.14 26.25 -15.74
CA SER A 12 -13.25 27.50 -15.00
C SER A 12 -12.04 27.78 -14.12
N LEU A 13 -11.44 26.72 -13.53
CA LEU A 13 -10.22 26.81 -12.75
C LEU A 13 -9.01 27.19 -13.61
N ILE A 14 -8.92 26.62 -14.82
CA ILE A 14 -7.85 26.93 -15.78
C ILE A 14 -7.96 28.40 -16.22
N ASN A 15 -9.16 28.86 -16.56
CA ASN A 15 -9.42 30.24 -16.96
C ASN A 15 -9.06 31.23 -15.83
N PHE A 16 -9.45 30.91 -14.59
CA PHE A 16 -9.10 31.71 -13.42
C PHE A 16 -7.60 31.83 -13.23
N ALA A 17 -6.88 30.70 -13.30
CA ALA A 17 -5.43 30.68 -13.15
C ALA A 17 -4.75 31.50 -14.27
N SER A 18 -5.18 31.37 -15.52
CA SER A 18 -4.67 32.17 -16.64
C SER A 18 -4.92 33.64 -16.45
N LYS A 19 -6.13 34.03 -16.03
CA LYS A 19 -6.52 35.43 -15.80
C LYS A 19 -5.63 36.09 -14.72
N HIS A 20 -5.27 35.34 -13.69
CA HIS A 20 -4.48 35.84 -12.56
C HIS A 20 -3.01 35.43 -12.57
N ASN A 21 -2.52 34.88 -13.69
CA ASN A 21 -1.14 34.39 -13.84
C ASN A 21 -0.70 33.43 -12.71
N LEU A 22 -1.60 32.52 -12.30
CA LEU A 22 -1.38 31.56 -11.24
C LEU A 22 -0.93 30.21 -11.82
N LYS A 23 -0.09 29.49 -11.08
CA LYS A 23 0.28 28.11 -11.41
C LYS A 23 -0.77 27.16 -10.86
N ILE A 24 -1.14 26.14 -11.65
CA ILE A 24 -2.04 25.07 -11.24
C ILE A 24 -1.21 23.82 -10.94
N GLY A 25 -1.41 23.21 -9.76
CA GLY A 25 -0.85 21.93 -9.39
C GLY A 25 -1.96 20.97 -8.99
N LYS A 26 -1.77 19.67 -9.27
CA LYS A 26 -2.64 18.61 -8.74
C LYS A 26 -2.06 18.12 -7.43
N ILE A 27 -2.93 17.87 -6.44
CA ILE A 27 -2.52 17.27 -5.15
C ILE A 27 -1.86 15.91 -5.38
N GLU A 28 -2.33 15.13 -6.36
CA GLU A 28 -1.74 13.85 -6.73
C GLU A 28 -0.27 14.00 -7.18
N ASP A 29 0.05 15.04 -7.95
CA ASP A 29 1.40 15.31 -8.43
C ASP A 29 2.32 15.74 -7.27
N LEU A 30 1.79 16.53 -6.32
CA LEU A 30 2.52 16.93 -5.11
C LEU A 30 2.81 15.69 -4.23
N ILE A 31 1.83 14.82 -4.03
CA ILE A 31 2.01 13.57 -3.30
C ILE A 31 3.08 12.71 -4.00
N ALA A 32 2.98 12.53 -5.32
CA ALA A 32 3.94 11.75 -6.09
C ALA A 32 5.36 12.35 -6.00
N PHE A 33 5.47 13.69 -6.05
CA PHE A 33 6.74 14.41 -5.90
C PHE A 33 7.36 14.18 -4.52
N ARG A 34 6.60 14.34 -3.44
CA ARG A 34 7.05 14.10 -2.06
C ARG A 34 7.49 12.65 -1.86
N LEU A 35 6.64 11.71 -2.24
CA LEU A 35 6.91 10.28 -2.12
C LEU A 35 8.16 9.83 -2.91
N LYS A 36 8.50 10.52 -4.00
CA LYS A 36 9.71 10.25 -4.78
C LYS A 36 10.98 10.76 -4.08
N ARG A 37 10.90 11.87 -3.35
CA ARG A 37 12.03 12.55 -2.70
C ARG A 37 12.19 12.21 -1.24
N GLU A 38 11.10 12.05 -0.51
CA GLU A 38 11.11 11.79 0.92
C GLU A 38 11.28 10.30 1.19
N LYS A 39 12.20 9.96 2.07
CA LYS A 39 12.36 8.60 2.59
C LYS A 39 11.56 8.49 3.88
N LEU A 40 10.35 7.92 3.81
CA LEU A 40 9.44 7.79 4.94
C LEU A 40 9.63 6.48 5.72
N VAL A 41 10.44 5.55 5.21
CA VAL A 41 10.68 4.27 5.85
C VAL A 41 12.16 4.02 6.09
N LYS A 42 12.49 3.48 7.27
CA LYS A 42 13.84 3.11 7.68
C LYS A 42 13.87 1.64 8.05
N LEU A 43 14.83 0.89 7.52
CA LEU A 43 15.07 -0.48 7.97
C LEU A 43 15.62 -0.45 9.40
N LYS A 44 14.89 -1.05 10.35
CA LYS A 44 15.23 -1.10 11.77
C LYS A 44 15.93 -2.39 12.15
N LYS A 45 15.42 -3.53 11.65
CA LYS A 45 15.97 -4.85 11.99
C LYS A 45 15.86 -5.80 10.82
N ASN A 46 16.83 -6.70 10.73
CA ASN A 46 16.84 -7.82 9.79
C ASN A 46 17.14 -9.11 10.57
N SER A 47 16.30 -10.13 10.38
CA SER A 47 16.41 -11.40 11.08
C SER A 47 15.90 -12.53 10.20
N GLU A 48 15.88 -13.76 10.72
CA GLU A 48 15.32 -14.92 10.07
C GLU A 48 14.23 -15.54 10.94
N ILE A 49 13.20 -16.07 10.30
CA ILE A 49 12.08 -16.74 10.98
C ILE A 49 11.66 -17.98 10.20
N ASN A 50 11.34 -19.03 10.92
CA ASN A 50 10.76 -20.24 10.33
C ASN A 50 9.24 -20.23 10.48
N LEU A 51 8.53 -20.23 9.35
CA LEU A 51 7.07 -20.30 9.31
C LEU A 51 6.65 -21.49 8.46
N LYS A 52 5.88 -22.40 9.04
CA LYS A 52 5.40 -23.63 8.35
C LYS A 52 6.53 -24.40 7.65
N ASN A 53 7.64 -24.60 8.36
CA ASN A 53 8.85 -25.30 7.91
C ASN A 53 9.55 -24.62 6.70
N ILE A 54 9.33 -23.34 6.51
CA ILE A 54 10.01 -22.54 5.49
C ILE A 54 10.75 -21.39 6.17
N LYS A 55 12.02 -21.24 5.81
CA LYS A 55 12.88 -20.15 6.27
C LYS A 55 12.58 -18.88 5.47
N TYR A 56 12.23 -17.82 6.19
CA TYR A 56 12.04 -16.48 5.66
C TYR A 56 13.06 -15.53 6.28
N LYS A 57 13.53 -14.57 5.50
CA LYS A 57 14.17 -13.36 6.04
C LYS A 57 13.07 -12.38 6.41
N ILE A 58 13.07 -11.91 7.64
CA ILE A 58 12.16 -10.87 8.11
C ILE A 58 12.91 -9.54 8.22
N LYS A 59 12.35 -8.50 7.62
CA LYS A 59 12.85 -7.14 7.73
C LYS A 59 11.80 -6.28 8.39
N ILE A 60 12.17 -5.55 9.43
CA ILE A 60 11.29 -4.61 10.14
C ILE A 60 11.64 -3.20 9.68
N TYR A 61 10.63 -2.48 9.23
CA TYR A 61 10.70 -1.11 8.77
C TYR A 61 9.91 -0.21 9.70
N GLU A 62 10.49 0.91 10.06
CA GLU A 62 9.85 1.98 10.82
C GLU A 62 9.38 3.07 9.86
N ASN A 63 8.15 3.53 10.05
CA ASN A 63 7.64 4.72 9.40
C ASN A 63 8.12 5.95 10.17
N LEU A 64 8.88 6.83 9.52
CA LEU A 64 9.48 8.00 10.15
C LEU A 64 8.48 9.11 10.50
N LEU A 65 7.22 9.01 10.04
CA LEU A 65 6.20 10.01 10.34
C LEU A 65 5.46 9.76 11.66
N ASP A 66 5.23 8.49 11.99
CA ASP A 66 4.40 8.10 13.13
C ASP A 66 5.04 7.03 14.03
N GLY A 67 6.28 6.61 13.71
CA GLY A 67 7.01 5.58 14.47
C GLY A 67 6.45 4.17 14.31
N SER A 68 5.45 3.97 13.46
CA SER A 68 4.84 2.65 13.27
C SER A 68 5.77 1.65 12.63
N GLU A 69 5.68 0.39 13.05
CA GLU A 69 6.49 -0.68 12.50
C GLU A 69 5.70 -1.53 11.51
N HIS A 70 6.34 -1.79 10.39
CA HIS A 70 5.88 -2.66 9.32
C HIS A 70 6.90 -3.77 9.11
N PHE A 71 6.49 -4.91 8.56
CA PHE A 71 7.47 -5.96 8.28
C PHE A 71 7.34 -6.55 6.88
N VAL A 72 8.43 -7.13 6.43
CA VAL A 72 8.52 -7.85 5.17
C VAL A 72 9.02 -9.26 5.41
N LEU A 73 8.35 -10.24 4.83
CA LEU A 73 8.84 -11.60 4.74
C LEU A 73 9.38 -11.85 3.33
N LEU A 74 10.62 -12.29 3.26
CA LEU A 74 11.31 -12.60 2.02
C LEU A 74 11.59 -14.11 1.98
N LYS A 75 11.07 -14.81 0.96
CA LYS A 75 11.44 -16.16 0.63
C LYS A 75 12.39 -16.16 -0.55
N GLY A 76 13.56 -16.75 -0.35
CA GLY A 76 14.63 -16.79 -1.37
C GLY A 76 15.36 -15.45 -1.53
N GLN A 77 16.06 -15.30 -2.64
CA GLN A 77 16.87 -14.12 -2.95
C GLN A 77 16.22 -13.29 -4.05
N ILE A 78 16.13 -11.98 -3.85
CA ILE A 78 15.70 -11.04 -4.89
C ILE A 78 16.88 -10.87 -5.86
N LYS A 79 16.88 -11.65 -6.94
CA LYS A 79 17.89 -11.57 -8.01
C LYS A 79 17.42 -10.61 -9.09
N LYS A 80 18.34 -9.83 -9.69
CA LYS A 80 18.02 -8.86 -10.76
C LYS A 80 17.32 -9.47 -11.98
N LYS A 81 17.58 -10.76 -12.27
CA LYS A 81 17.04 -11.47 -13.45
C LYS A 81 15.65 -12.09 -13.23
N VAL A 82 15.18 -12.23 -11.99
CA VAL A 82 13.92 -12.91 -11.70
C VAL A 82 12.93 -11.91 -11.11
N VAL A 83 11.74 -11.82 -11.73
CA VAL A 83 10.67 -10.94 -11.26
C VAL A 83 10.03 -11.56 -10.00
N PRO A 84 10.13 -10.91 -8.82
CA PRO A 84 9.58 -11.45 -7.60
C PRO A 84 8.05 -11.35 -7.57
N ARG A 85 7.44 -12.29 -6.86
CA ARG A 85 6.02 -12.25 -6.51
C ARG A 85 5.85 -11.46 -5.23
N VAL A 86 5.11 -10.37 -5.32
CA VAL A 86 4.94 -9.42 -4.22
C VAL A 86 3.47 -9.38 -3.80
N ARG A 87 3.22 -9.54 -2.54
CA ARG A 87 1.91 -9.28 -1.93
C ARG A 87 2.03 -8.21 -0.87
N VAL A 88 1.12 -7.26 -0.90
CA VAL A 88 0.98 -6.24 0.15
C VAL A 88 -0.30 -6.52 0.92
N ILE A 89 -0.20 -6.66 2.23
CA ILE A 89 -1.33 -6.85 3.14
C ILE A 89 -1.29 -5.70 4.14
N SER A 90 -2.41 -5.01 4.31
CA SER A 90 -2.61 -4.06 5.41
C SER A 90 -3.47 -4.72 6.48
N SER A 91 -3.05 -4.63 7.74
CA SER A 91 -3.81 -5.14 8.87
C SER A 91 -4.61 -4.03 9.53
N ASN A 92 -5.85 -4.33 9.83
CA ASN A 92 -6.67 -3.56 10.75
C ASN A 92 -7.27 -4.58 11.73
N VAL A 93 -6.96 -4.42 13.01
CA VAL A 93 -7.30 -5.40 14.06
C VAL A 93 -8.78 -5.71 14.08
N ILE A 94 -9.64 -4.69 14.10
CA ILE A 94 -11.09 -4.86 14.18
C ILE A 94 -11.63 -5.55 12.93
N LYS A 95 -11.26 -5.05 11.76
CA LYS A 95 -11.73 -5.59 10.48
C LYS A 95 -11.27 -7.03 10.27
N ASN A 96 -10.09 -7.35 10.75
CA ASN A 96 -9.46 -8.63 10.49
C ASN A 96 -9.86 -9.72 11.49
N TYR A 97 -10.04 -9.36 12.76
CA TYR A 97 -10.31 -10.33 13.82
C TYR A 97 -11.78 -10.37 14.24
N LEU A 98 -12.49 -9.24 14.29
CA LEU A 98 -13.87 -9.22 14.73
C LEU A 98 -14.86 -9.32 13.57
N ILE A 99 -14.65 -8.57 12.49
CA ILE A 99 -15.65 -8.46 11.43
C ILE A 99 -15.48 -9.54 10.35
N ASN A 100 -14.29 -9.80 9.91
CA ASN A 100 -14.09 -10.65 8.71
C ASN A 100 -13.41 -12.00 8.97
N GLN A 101 -12.78 -12.23 10.12
CA GLN A 101 -11.95 -13.43 10.40
C GLN A 101 -11.03 -13.87 9.21
N LYS A 102 -11.02 -13.07 8.14
CA LYS A 102 -10.45 -13.41 6.82
C LYS A 102 -8.97 -13.12 6.70
N LEU A 103 -8.37 -12.37 7.63
CA LEU A 103 -6.94 -12.02 7.48
C LEU A 103 -6.06 -13.23 7.76
N SER A 104 -6.37 -14.01 8.78
CA SER A 104 -5.67 -15.27 9.08
C SER A 104 -5.72 -16.19 7.86
N ASN A 105 -6.88 -16.29 7.18
CA ASN A 105 -7.03 -17.03 5.95
C ASN A 105 -6.23 -16.43 4.79
N SER A 106 -6.23 -15.10 4.62
CA SER A 106 -5.47 -14.42 3.57
C SER A 106 -3.97 -14.56 3.74
N PHE A 107 -3.47 -14.42 4.98
CA PHE A 107 -2.07 -14.62 5.31
C PHE A 107 -1.65 -16.09 5.07
N ASN A 108 -2.43 -17.05 5.58
CA ASN A 108 -2.20 -18.48 5.38
C ASN A 108 -2.25 -18.89 3.91
N LYS A 109 -3.22 -18.38 3.14
CA LYS A 109 -3.29 -18.60 1.69
C LYS A 109 -2.03 -18.05 1.00
N THR A 110 -1.55 -16.88 1.42
CA THR A 110 -0.31 -16.30 0.87
C THR A 110 0.91 -17.18 1.16
N LEU A 111 1.07 -17.65 2.40
CA LEU A 111 2.18 -18.53 2.74
C LEU A 111 2.11 -19.85 1.97
N ASN A 112 0.92 -20.44 1.82
CA ASN A 112 0.73 -21.66 1.02
C ASN A 112 1.04 -21.44 -0.47
N TYR A 113 0.64 -20.29 -1.03
CA TYR A 113 1.00 -19.89 -2.38
C TYR A 113 2.53 -19.74 -2.51
N PHE A 114 3.20 -19.11 -1.55
CA PHE A 114 4.64 -18.91 -1.54
C PHE A 114 5.44 -20.24 -1.45
N LYS A 115 4.82 -21.32 -0.95
CA LYS A 115 5.48 -22.65 -0.98
C LYS A 115 5.90 -23.06 -2.39
N LYS A 116 5.10 -22.69 -3.39
CA LYS A 116 5.30 -23.09 -4.81
C LYS A 116 6.40 -22.29 -5.52
N PHE A 117 6.92 -21.20 -4.94
CA PHE A 117 7.84 -20.29 -5.60
C PHE A 117 9.00 -19.89 -4.69
N ASN A 118 10.16 -19.58 -5.29
CA ASN A 118 11.40 -19.28 -4.55
C ASN A 118 11.71 -17.78 -4.42
N ASN A 119 10.96 -16.90 -5.08
CA ASN A 119 11.19 -15.45 -5.05
C ASN A 119 9.90 -14.74 -4.67
N CYS A 120 9.60 -14.71 -3.38
CA CYS A 120 8.35 -14.18 -2.87
C CYS A 120 8.62 -13.14 -1.80
N VAL A 121 7.81 -12.09 -1.81
CA VAL A 121 7.88 -10.96 -0.88
C VAL A 121 6.48 -10.68 -0.36
N LEU A 122 6.30 -10.77 0.94
CA LEU A 122 5.10 -10.30 1.63
C LEU A 122 5.45 -9.03 2.38
N VAL A 123 4.83 -7.92 1.98
CA VAL A 123 4.88 -6.64 2.70
C VAL A 123 3.66 -6.56 3.59
N PHE A 124 3.86 -6.52 4.89
CA PHE A 124 2.80 -6.39 5.87
C PHE A 124 2.83 -4.99 6.47
N ILE A 125 1.78 -4.24 6.21
CA ILE A 125 1.62 -2.87 6.71
C ILE A 125 0.69 -2.93 7.92
N ASN A 126 1.23 -2.55 9.06
CA ASN A 126 0.45 -2.38 10.27
C ASN A 126 -0.33 -1.07 10.20
N ASP A 127 -1.63 -1.14 10.33
CA ASP A 127 -2.50 0.04 10.37
C ASP A 127 -2.57 0.53 11.82
N THR A 128 -1.85 1.61 12.06
CA THR A 128 -1.66 2.21 13.39
C THR A 128 -2.52 3.44 13.61
N ASN A 129 -3.52 3.67 12.76
CA ASN A 129 -4.46 4.76 12.99
C ASN A 129 -5.10 4.63 14.39
N LEU A 130 -4.85 5.60 15.27
CA LEU A 130 -5.37 5.64 16.64
C LEU A 130 -6.90 5.56 16.70
N LYS A 131 -7.57 6.03 15.65
CA LYS A 131 -9.03 5.96 15.50
C LYS A 131 -9.52 4.75 14.70
N SER A 132 -8.63 3.81 14.38
CA SER A 132 -8.95 2.66 13.51
C SER A 132 -10.12 1.81 14.02
N VAL A 133 -10.28 1.71 15.34
CA VAL A 133 -11.36 0.96 15.98
C VAL A 133 -12.71 1.65 15.74
N SER A 134 -12.83 2.91 16.14
CA SER A 134 -14.09 3.68 16.02
C SER A 134 -14.47 3.96 14.57
N GLU A 135 -13.49 4.30 13.71
CA GLU A 135 -13.71 4.50 12.28
C GLU A 135 -14.15 3.20 11.58
N THR A 136 -13.52 2.07 11.92
CA THR A 136 -13.90 0.78 11.33
C THR A 136 -15.29 0.34 11.77
N LEU A 137 -15.67 0.59 13.02
CA LEU A 137 -17.02 0.30 13.51
C LEU A 137 -18.06 1.24 12.88
N LYS A 138 -17.75 2.51 12.70
CA LYS A 138 -18.57 3.46 11.97
C LYS A 138 -18.76 3.02 10.52
N ASP A 139 -17.66 2.75 9.81
CA ASP A 139 -17.68 2.24 8.44
C ASP A 139 -18.45 0.91 8.31
N TYR A 140 -18.42 0.05 9.33
CA TYR A 140 -19.18 -1.20 9.34
C TYR A 140 -20.69 -0.92 9.46
N LYS A 141 -21.09 -0.02 10.35
CA LYS A 141 -22.48 0.42 10.48
C LYS A 141 -22.96 1.15 9.22
N ASP A 142 -22.13 2.03 8.65
CA ASP A 142 -22.45 2.78 7.43
C ASP A 142 -22.47 1.89 6.18
N LYS A 143 -21.71 0.77 6.16
CA LYS A 143 -21.78 -0.25 5.09
C LYS A 143 -23.01 -1.12 5.15
N LEU A 144 -23.61 -1.29 6.31
CA LEU A 144 -24.96 -1.83 6.40
C LEU A 144 -26.01 -0.86 5.83
N LEU A 145 -25.65 0.43 5.71
CA LEU A 145 -26.53 1.51 5.24
C LEU A 145 -26.13 2.07 3.86
N ARG A 146 -24.86 2.11 3.47
CA ARG A 146 -24.38 2.62 2.14
C ARG A 146 -22.99 2.11 1.75
N ASN A 147 -22.74 2.01 0.44
CA ASN A 147 -21.46 1.61 -0.17
C ASN A 147 -20.39 2.72 -0.13
N LYS A 148 -19.14 2.34 0.22
CA LYS A 148 -17.82 2.90 -0.10
C LYS A 148 -17.33 4.16 0.62
N THR A 149 -16.13 4.02 1.23
CA THR A 149 -15.15 5.11 1.40
C THR A 149 -13.77 4.67 0.94
N LYS A 150 -13.12 5.52 0.09
CA LYS A 150 -11.88 5.22 -0.64
C LYS A 150 -10.58 5.74 0.03
N ASP A 151 -10.65 6.56 1.09
CA ASP A 151 -9.54 7.44 1.45
C ASP A 151 -8.37 6.81 2.23
N ASN A 152 -8.61 5.75 3.00
CA ASN A 152 -7.53 5.10 3.77
C ASN A 152 -6.61 4.19 2.93
N LEU A 153 -6.99 3.88 1.70
CA LEU A 153 -6.20 3.02 0.82
C LEU A 153 -4.94 3.71 0.28
N ILE A 154 -4.96 5.03 0.09
CA ILE A 154 -3.88 5.77 -0.56
C ILE A 154 -2.63 5.85 0.31
N ARG A 155 -2.76 6.09 1.63
CA ARG A 155 -1.62 6.18 2.57
C ARG A 155 -0.84 4.87 2.66
N ASN A 156 -1.53 3.75 2.75
CA ASN A 156 -0.91 2.43 2.90
C ASN A 156 -0.15 1.99 1.65
N TYR A 157 -0.59 2.41 0.45
CA TYR A 157 0.15 2.14 -0.79
C TYR A 157 1.48 2.88 -0.84
N GLY A 158 1.58 4.10 -0.32
CA GLY A 158 2.81 4.89 -0.29
C GLY A 158 3.92 4.21 0.53
N ILE A 159 3.62 3.76 1.74
CA ILE A 159 4.57 3.06 2.61
C ILE A 159 4.99 1.73 1.99
N GLY A 160 4.02 0.94 1.48
CA GLY A 160 4.31 -0.32 0.81
C GLY A 160 5.20 -0.13 -0.42
N ALA A 161 4.98 0.90 -1.22
CA ALA A 161 5.79 1.21 -2.38
C ALA A 161 7.21 1.63 -1.99
N GLN A 162 7.38 2.42 -0.92
CA GLN A 162 8.71 2.79 -0.43
C GLN A 162 9.50 1.59 0.10
N ILE A 163 8.84 0.68 0.82
CA ILE A 163 9.45 -0.58 1.26
C ILE A 163 9.90 -1.41 0.05
N ILE A 164 9.05 -1.55 -0.98
CA ILE A 164 9.37 -2.28 -2.21
C ILE A 164 10.54 -1.62 -2.95
N LYS A 165 10.59 -0.27 -2.99
CA LYS A 165 11.71 0.49 -3.55
C LYS A 165 13.01 0.26 -2.76
N ASP A 166 12.96 0.26 -1.42
CA ASP A 166 14.13 -0.02 -0.56
C ASP A 166 14.67 -1.44 -0.77
N LEU A 167 13.79 -2.40 -1.06
CA LEU A 167 14.15 -3.76 -1.48
C LEU A 167 14.74 -3.84 -2.90
N LYS A 168 14.88 -2.69 -3.61
CA LYS A 168 15.40 -2.57 -4.98
C LYS A 168 14.61 -3.37 -6.03
N ILE A 169 13.31 -3.57 -5.80
CA ILE A 169 12.38 -4.25 -6.70
C ILE A 169 11.85 -3.23 -7.71
N LYS A 170 12.28 -3.34 -8.97
CA LYS A 170 11.82 -2.47 -10.07
C LYS A 170 10.66 -3.08 -10.87
N LYS A 171 10.57 -4.41 -10.93
CA LYS A 171 9.50 -5.14 -11.63
C LYS A 171 8.96 -6.20 -10.68
N MET A 172 7.65 -6.40 -10.65
CA MET A 172 7.03 -7.40 -9.79
C MET A 172 5.79 -8.03 -10.43
N ILE A 173 5.49 -9.25 -9.98
CA ILE A 173 4.20 -9.88 -10.15
C ILE A 173 3.41 -9.58 -8.89
N LEU A 174 2.31 -8.82 -9.02
CA LEU A 174 1.49 -8.43 -7.87
C LEU A 174 0.48 -9.54 -7.56
N ILE A 175 0.51 -10.02 -6.31
CA ILE A 175 -0.44 -11.02 -5.82
C ILE A 175 -1.60 -10.29 -5.11
N THR A 176 -2.82 -10.53 -5.55
CA THR A 176 -4.02 -9.86 -5.03
C THR A 176 -5.14 -10.86 -4.72
N SER A 177 -6.13 -10.46 -3.94
CA SER A 177 -7.34 -11.25 -3.71
C SER A 177 -8.44 -10.97 -4.74
N SER A 178 -8.34 -9.84 -5.45
CA SER A 178 -9.24 -9.40 -6.51
C SER A 178 -8.48 -8.48 -7.45
N PRO A 179 -8.87 -8.34 -8.72
CA PRO A 179 -8.24 -7.40 -9.64
C PRO A 179 -8.23 -5.99 -9.03
N LYS A 180 -7.08 -5.32 -9.06
CA LYS A 180 -6.92 -3.96 -8.51
C LYS A 180 -6.20 -3.07 -9.49
N LYS A 181 -6.72 -1.88 -9.73
CA LYS A 181 -5.97 -0.81 -10.38
C LYS A 181 -5.12 -0.13 -9.31
N VAL A 182 -3.81 -0.34 -9.34
CA VAL A 182 -2.85 0.30 -8.43
C VAL A 182 -2.32 1.54 -9.13
N ILE A 183 -2.57 2.70 -8.52
CA ILE A 183 -2.15 4.00 -9.04
C ILE A 183 -0.94 4.48 -8.22
N GLY A 184 -0.02 5.21 -8.84
CA GLY A 184 1.07 5.89 -8.14
C GLY A 184 2.37 5.10 -7.96
N LEU A 185 2.46 3.85 -8.45
CA LEU A 185 3.72 3.09 -8.40
C LEU A 185 4.79 3.62 -9.38
N ASP A 186 4.36 4.29 -10.44
CA ASP A 186 5.27 4.89 -11.43
C ASP A 186 6.19 5.94 -10.79
N GLY A 187 5.70 6.69 -9.80
CA GLY A 187 6.50 7.62 -8.99
C GLY A 187 7.66 6.97 -8.24
N TYR A 188 7.60 5.66 -8.01
CA TYR A 188 8.66 4.88 -7.35
C TYR A 188 9.53 4.07 -8.30
N ASN A 189 9.33 4.19 -9.63
CA ASN A 189 9.96 3.34 -10.65
C ASN A 189 9.68 1.84 -10.43
N ILE A 190 8.46 1.50 -9.99
CA ILE A 190 8.01 0.12 -9.79
C ILE A 190 6.98 -0.21 -10.86
N LYS A 191 7.25 -1.27 -11.65
CA LYS A 191 6.34 -1.75 -12.70
C LYS A 191 5.71 -3.09 -12.30
N ILE A 192 4.38 -3.15 -12.35
CA ILE A 192 3.64 -4.42 -12.24
C ILE A 192 3.66 -5.08 -13.62
N VAL A 193 4.31 -6.24 -13.73
CA VAL A 193 4.39 -7.02 -14.97
C VAL A 193 3.12 -7.84 -15.18
N LYS A 194 2.58 -8.38 -14.09
CA LYS A 194 1.40 -9.25 -14.09
C LYS A 194 0.70 -9.15 -12.73
N GLN A 195 -0.62 -9.33 -12.72
CA GLN A 195 -1.37 -9.58 -11.49
C GLN A 195 -1.79 -11.05 -11.44
N GLU A 196 -1.60 -11.69 -10.30
CA GLU A 196 -2.05 -13.05 -10.03
C GLU A 196 -3.03 -13.02 -8.85
N ILE A 197 -4.18 -13.68 -9.03
CA ILE A 197 -5.27 -13.67 -8.04
C ILE A 197 -5.15 -14.91 -7.18
N LEU A 198 -5.06 -14.72 -5.86
CA LEU A 198 -5.18 -15.80 -4.89
C LEU A 198 -6.63 -16.24 -4.76
N LYS A 199 -6.91 -17.44 -5.17
CA LYS A 199 -8.19 -18.13 -4.91
C LYS A 199 -8.23 -18.75 -3.51
#